data_025823abf1507ee7d2251e50db0a6169
#
_entry.id   025823abf1507ee7d2251e50db0a6169
#
_cell.length_a   1.000
_cell.length_b   1.000
_cell.length_c   1.000
_cell.angle_alpha   90.00
_cell.angle_beta   90.00
_cell.angle_gamma   90.00
#
_symmetry.space_group_name_H-M   'P 1'
#
loop_
_entity.id
_entity.type
_entity.pdbx_description
1 polymer ?
#
loop_
_entity_poly.entity_id
_entity_poly.type
_entity_poly.pdbx_seq_one_letter_code
_entity_poly.pdbx_strand_id
1 'polypeptide(L)'
;MGAIRGADGHRGQRRQSPSPTMTPSRRSTGPALAPVLLAMLLGGPALASEIVGGRPARPHAWPFMVSLQLRGGHFCGGTLIAPNFVMSAAHCVDGLNFRSVVAVLGAHDLRRREPTRQLFTIQRVFENGFDPQRLLNDIVILQLNGSATINANVRVARLPAQNEGVGSGVQCLAMGWGQLGTTQPPPNILQELNVTVVTTLCPRSNVCTLVPRRQAGICFGDSGGPLVCNGLIQGIDSFIRGSCGSGFYPDAFAPVAQFANWINSIIRRQDDRPSVHPRDPASRTL
;
A
#
# COMPACT_ATOMS: atom_id res chain seq x y z
N MET A 1 -49.16 49.93 -19.85
CA MET A 1 -50.49 49.96 -19.21
C MET A 1 -50.29 49.30 -17.87
N GLY A 2 -50.31 49.92 -16.83
CA GLY A 2 -50.92 50.81 -15.93
C GLY A 2 -50.52 50.39 -14.56
N ALA A 3 -49.74 51.07 -13.75
CA ALA A 3 -50.05 52.18 -12.89
C ALA A 3 -51.15 51.81 -11.84
N ILE A 4 -51.08 52.04 -10.55
CA ILE A 4 -50.72 53.22 -9.73
C ILE A 4 -51.02 52.88 -8.25
N ARG A 5 -50.23 53.36 -7.27
CA ARG A 5 -50.55 54.09 -6.00
C ARG A 5 -51.36 53.37 -4.91
N GLY A 6 -51.21 53.69 -3.64
CA GLY A 6 -50.65 54.71 -2.76
C GLY A 6 -50.86 54.30 -1.34
N ALA A 7 -50.01 54.63 -0.43
CA ALA A 7 -49.98 55.75 0.49
C ALA A 7 -51.01 55.76 1.64
N ASP A 8 -50.46 56.01 2.81
CA ASP A 8 -50.83 56.69 4.06
C ASP A 8 -50.88 55.79 5.25
N GLY A 9 -50.09 55.92 6.36
CA GLY A 9 -49.82 57.17 7.08
C GLY A 9 -50.68 57.21 8.35
N HIS A 10 -50.18 56.92 9.54
CA HIS A 10 -50.58 57.66 10.73
C HIS A 10 -49.62 57.52 11.92
N ARG A 11 -49.21 58.65 12.39
CA ARG A 11 -48.52 59.06 13.63
C ARG A 11 -49.31 58.73 14.90
N GLY A 12 -48.61 58.66 16.04
CA GLY A 12 -49.18 58.94 17.34
C GLY A 12 -48.42 58.17 18.45
N GLN A 13 -47.61 58.76 19.09
CA GLN A 13 -47.49 59.59 20.29
C GLN A 13 -46.90 58.86 21.51
N ARG A 14 -45.80 59.44 21.97
CA ARG A 14 -45.13 59.39 23.27
C ARG A 14 -46.08 59.20 24.45
N ARG A 15 -45.62 58.36 25.43
CA ARG A 15 -45.72 58.71 26.85
C ARG A 15 -44.45 58.23 27.58
N GLN A 16 -43.95 59.18 28.40
CA GLN A 16 -42.80 59.08 29.32
C GLN A 16 -43.20 58.52 30.67
N SER A 17 -42.25 57.73 31.25
CA SER A 17 -41.78 57.67 32.66
C SER A 17 -42.77 57.19 33.73
N PRO A 18 -42.32 56.77 34.90
CA PRO A 18 -41.01 57.06 35.57
C PRO A 18 -40.28 55.85 36.17
N SER A 19 -39.03 56.09 36.52
CA SER A 19 -38.19 55.20 37.34
C SER A 19 -38.67 55.20 38.80
N PRO A 20 -38.38 54.15 39.55
CA PRO A 20 -37.96 54.31 40.94
C PRO A 20 -36.69 53.60 41.35
N THR A 21 -35.84 54.42 41.96
CA THR A 21 -35.03 54.21 43.16
C THR A 21 -34.28 52.92 43.38
N MET A 22 -32.97 53.11 43.47
CA MET A 22 -31.97 52.20 44.05
C MET A 22 -32.26 51.88 45.52
N THR A 23 -32.04 50.62 45.90
CA THR A 23 -31.65 50.22 47.24
C THR A 23 -30.45 49.30 47.16
N PRO A 24 -29.41 49.50 48.03
CA PRO A 24 -28.20 48.68 47.98
C PRO A 24 -28.40 47.40 48.78
N SER A 25 -28.26 46.27 48.17
CA SER A 25 -28.17 44.99 48.90
C SER A 25 -26.78 44.42 48.79
N ARG A 26 -26.25 44.22 49.99
CA ARG A 26 -25.04 43.56 50.48
C ARG A 26 -24.30 42.66 49.51
N ARG A 27 -23.00 42.94 49.41
CA ARG A 27 -21.95 42.05 48.96
C ARG A 27 -21.93 40.77 49.80
N SER A 28 -22.13 39.64 49.18
CA SER A 28 -21.64 38.35 49.66
C SER A 28 -20.47 37.93 48.76
N THR A 29 -19.28 38.01 49.34
CA THR A 29 -18.06 37.49 48.76
C THR A 29 -18.06 35.98 48.94
N GLY A 30 -18.53 35.24 47.93
CA GLY A 30 -18.26 33.81 47.79
C GLY A 30 -17.14 33.64 46.74
N PRO A 31 -16.19 32.73 46.95
CA PRO A 31 -15.14 32.51 45.95
C PRO A 31 -15.80 31.91 44.71
N ALA A 32 -15.75 32.64 43.62
CA ALA A 32 -16.07 32.12 42.31
C ALA A 32 -15.04 31.05 41.95
N LEU A 33 -15.40 29.80 42.16
CA LEU A 33 -14.75 28.69 41.50
C LEU A 33 -15.05 28.84 39.99
N ALA A 34 -14.12 29.45 39.28
CA ALA A 34 -14.08 29.37 37.84
C ALA A 34 -13.99 27.87 37.50
N PRO A 35 -14.91 27.31 36.68
CA PRO A 35 -14.68 26.01 36.09
C PRO A 35 -13.49 26.18 35.16
N VAL A 36 -12.32 25.69 35.59
CA VAL A 36 -11.24 25.38 34.69
C VAL A 36 -11.83 24.32 33.75
N LEU A 37 -12.33 24.75 32.62
CA LEU A 37 -12.53 23.90 31.46
C LEU A 37 -11.14 23.39 31.08
N LEU A 38 -10.74 22.32 31.75
CA LEU A 38 -9.71 21.41 31.28
C LEU A 38 -10.30 20.80 30.00
N ALA A 39 -10.20 21.53 28.90
CA ALA A 39 -10.26 20.95 27.58
C ALA A 39 -9.11 19.94 27.54
N MET A 40 -9.38 18.74 28.00
CA MET A 40 -8.60 17.58 27.58
C MET A 40 -8.71 17.58 26.07
N LEU A 41 -7.72 18.14 25.44
CA LEU A 41 -7.29 17.77 24.12
C LEU A 41 -6.98 16.27 24.21
N LEU A 42 -8.03 15.46 24.09
CA LEU A 42 -7.94 14.11 23.63
C LEU A 42 -7.53 14.22 22.14
N GLY A 43 -6.32 14.69 21.94
CA GLY A 43 -5.56 14.36 20.76
C GLY A 43 -5.36 12.86 20.83
N GLY A 44 -6.37 12.09 20.39
CA GLY A 44 -6.13 10.72 19.99
C GLY A 44 -4.93 10.76 19.06
N PRO A 45 -4.04 9.74 19.09
CA PRO A 45 -2.96 9.68 18.14
C PRO A 45 -3.60 9.90 16.77
N ALA A 46 -3.18 10.96 16.08
CA ALA A 46 -3.52 11.14 14.69
C ALA A 46 -3.08 9.84 14.04
N LEU A 47 -4.05 9.01 13.65
CA LEU A 47 -3.79 7.79 12.89
C LEU A 47 -3.13 8.29 11.62
N ALA A 48 -1.81 8.20 11.58
CA ALA A 48 -1.04 8.50 10.40
C ALA A 48 -1.64 7.61 9.29
N SER A 49 -2.16 8.25 8.26
CA SER A 49 -2.68 7.56 7.08
C SER A 49 -1.54 6.80 6.41
N GLU A 50 -1.71 5.52 6.24
CA GLU A 50 -0.63 4.59 5.87
C GLU A 50 -1.16 3.68 4.77
N ILE A 51 -0.40 3.38 3.68
CA ILE A 51 -1.00 3.05 2.38
C ILE A 51 -2.30 3.85 2.31
N VAL A 52 -2.60 4.69 1.43
CA VAL A 52 -3.69 5.65 1.64
C VAL A 52 -4.88 5.01 2.37
N GLY A 53 -5.07 5.39 3.65
CA GLY A 53 -6.13 4.82 4.50
C GLY A 53 -5.90 3.40 5.04
N GLY A 54 -4.67 2.88 4.97
CA GLY A 54 -4.28 1.60 5.55
C GLY A 54 -3.96 1.67 7.05
N ARG A 55 -3.13 0.73 7.50
CA ARG A 55 -2.59 0.65 8.87
C ARG A 55 -1.22 -0.02 8.86
N PRO A 56 -0.36 0.19 9.89
CA PRO A 56 0.85 -0.59 10.05
C PRO A 56 0.55 -2.08 10.12
N ALA A 57 1.27 -2.87 9.35
CA ALA A 57 1.27 -4.31 9.53
C ALA A 57 1.89 -4.69 10.88
N ARG A 58 1.50 -5.82 11.44
CA ARG A 58 2.26 -6.38 12.57
C ARG A 58 3.65 -6.76 12.09
N PRO A 59 4.69 -6.58 12.93
CA PRO A 59 6.05 -6.95 12.56
C PRO A 59 6.12 -8.38 12.04
N HIS A 60 6.72 -8.53 10.85
CA HIS A 60 6.93 -9.80 10.15
C HIS A 60 5.67 -10.66 9.91
N ALA A 61 4.47 -10.07 9.93
CA ALA A 61 3.22 -10.79 9.63
C ALA A 61 3.16 -11.31 8.19
N TRP A 62 3.90 -10.66 7.29
CA TRP A 62 3.93 -11.00 5.86
C TRP A 62 5.36 -11.39 5.43
N PRO A 63 5.81 -12.60 5.81
CA PRO A 63 7.22 -13.01 5.68
C PRO A 63 7.68 -13.23 4.23
N PHE A 64 6.77 -13.17 3.26
CA PHE A 64 7.07 -13.21 1.83
C PHE A 64 7.27 -11.82 1.21
N MET A 65 7.00 -10.74 1.95
CA MET A 65 7.12 -9.38 1.44
C MET A 65 8.59 -9.01 1.20
N VAL A 66 8.86 -8.40 0.05
CA VAL A 66 10.20 -8.00 -0.38
C VAL A 66 10.20 -6.50 -0.66
N SER A 67 11.25 -5.80 -0.24
CA SER A 67 11.54 -4.43 -0.64
C SER A 67 12.61 -4.44 -1.73
N LEU A 68 12.28 -3.98 -2.93
CA LEU A 68 13.25 -3.72 -3.99
C LEU A 68 13.84 -2.33 -3.77
N GLN A 69 15.17 -2.28 -3.67
CA GLN A 69 15.91 -1.07 -3.32
C GLN A 69 16.96 -0.71 -4.37
N LEU A 70 17.08 0.59 -4.63
CA LEU A 70 18.14 1.15 -5.46
C LEU A 70 18.92 2.16 -4.63
N ARG A 71 20.24 2.00 -4.54
CA ARG A 71 21.10 2.85 -3.70
C ARG A 71 20.64 2.97 -2.25
N GLY A 72 20.04 1.89 -1.71
CA GLY A 72 19.52 1.84 -0.34
C GLY A 72 18.12 2.44 -0.14
N GLY A 73 17.49 3.00 -1.16
CA GLY A 73 16.12 3.52 -1.15
C GLY A 73 15.13 2.51 -1.72
N HIS A 74 14.01 2.29 -1.02
CA HIS A 74 12.88 1.51 -1.51
C HIS A 74 12.24 2.21 -2.71
N PHE A 75 11.90 1.45 -3.76
CA PHE A 75 11.20 1.99 -4.92
C PHE A 75 10.04 1.10 -5.40
N CYS A 76 10.08 -0.19 -5.10
CA CYS A 76 9.04 -1.16 -5.44
C CYS A 76 8.96 -2.28 -4.40
N GLY A 77 7.80 -2.89 -4.31
CA GLY A 77 7.57 -4.12 -3.58
C GLY A 77 7.89 -5.36 -4.42
N GLY A 78 7.79 -6.50 -3.79
CA GLY A 78 7.88 -7.82 -4.41
C GLY A 78 7.42 -8.91 -3.48
N THR A 79 7.34 -10.12 -4.00
CA THR A 79 6.90 -11.31 -3.27
C THR A 79 7.89 -12.45 -3.46
N LEU A 80 8.38 -13.03 -2.38
CA LEU A 80 9.21 -14.24 -2.43
C LEU A 80 8.35 -15.44 -2.82
N ILE A 81 8.60 -16.04 -3.99
CA ILE A 81 7.82 -17.15 -4.56
C ILE A 81 8.56 -18.48 -4.59
N ALA A 82 9.87 -18.45 -4.39
CA ALA A 82 10.76 -19.59 -4.13
C ALA A 82 11.99 -19.07 -3.37
N PRO A 83 12.82 -19.89 -2.75
CA PRO A 83 13.95 -19.41 -1.96
C PRO A 83 14.91 -18.48 -2.71
N ASN A 84 14.98 -18.56 -4.03
CA ASN A 84 15.84 -17.76 -4.89
C ASN A 84 15.08 -16.97 -5.98
N PHE A 85 13.74 -16.83 -5.86
CA PHE A 85 12.92 -16.09 -6.82
C PHE A 85 11.98 -15.10 -6.15
N VAL A 86 11.97 -13.89 -6.65
CA VAL A 86 11.04 -12.81 -6.28
C VAL A 86 10.17 -12.47 -7.49
N MET A 87 8.87 -12.35 -7.28
CA MET A 87 7.90 -11.84 -8.23
C MET A 87 7.64 -10.37 -7.95
N SER A 88 7.59 -9.52 -8.99
CA SER A 88 7.30 -8.10 -8.90
C SER A 88 6.62 -7.60 -10.19
N ALA A 89 6.35 -6.31 -10.31
CA ALA A 89 5.86 -5.69 -11.53
C ALA A 89 7.00 -5.45 -12.53
N ALA A 90 6.73 -5.69 -13.81
CA ALA A 90 7.75 -5.52 -14.86
C ALA A 90 8.18 -4.05 -14.98
N HIS A 91 7.25 -3.11 -14.83
CA HIS A 91 7.56 -1.67 -14.89
C HIS A 91 8.57 -1.23 -13.83
N CYS A 92 8.72 -1.97 -12.72
CA CYS A 92 9.69 -1.67 -11.68
C CYS A 92 11.14 -1.79 -12.15
N VAL A 93 11.41 -2.65 -13.12
CA VAL A 93 12.76 -2.92 -13.60
C VAL A 93 12.97 -2.57 -15.08
N ASP A 94 11.90 -2.19 -15.78
CA ASP A 94 11.95 -1.77 -17.18
C ASP A 94 12.91 -0.58 -17.35
N GLY A 95 13.88 -0.71 -18.26
CA GLY A 95 14.91 0.29 -18.49
C GLY A 95 15.96 0.45 -17.37
N LEU A 96 15.87 -0.32 -16.26
CA LEU A 96 16.85 -0.25 -15.19
C LEU A 96 18.00 -1.25 -15.38
N ASN A 97 19.18 -0.86 -14.88
CA ASN A 97 20.23 -1.84 -14.64
C ASN A 97 19.87 -2.70 -13.41
N PHE A 98 19.18 -3.83 -13.64
CA PHE A 98 18.72 -4.70 -12.58
C PHE A 98 19.84 -5.20 -11.64
N ARG A 99 21.10 -5.22 -12.09
CA ARG A 99 22.24 -5.60 -11.25
C ARG A 99 22.50 -4.62 -10.10
N SER A 100 21.98 -3.39 -10.22
CA SER A 100 22.04 -2.37 -9.16
C SER A 100 20.90 -2.49 -8.16
N VAL A 101 19.91 -3.34 -8.43
CA VAL A 101 18.76 -3.56 -7.55
C VAL A 101 19.13 -4.56 -6.46
N VAL A 102 18.75 -4.25 -5.23
CA VAL A 102 18.87 -5.12 -4.07
C VAL A 102 17.49 -5.52 -3.59
N ALA A 103 17.25 -6.83 -3.51
CA ALA A 103 16.06 -7.39 -2.88
C ALA A 103 16.32 -7.56 -1.38
N VAL A 104 15.52 -6.91 -0.54
CA VAL A 104 15.61 -6.98 0.92
C VAL A 104 14.41 -7.77 1.45
N LEU A 105 14.69 -8.94 2.00
CA LEU A 105 13.74 -9.87 2.59
C LEU A 105 13.77 -9.71 4.12
N GLY A 106 12.68 -10.08 4.80
CA GLY A 106 12.64 -10.10 6.26
C GLY A 106 12.65 -8.70 6.91
N ALA A 107 12.33 -7.65 6.15
CA ALA A 107 12.24 -6.28 6.65
C ALA A 107 10.81 -5.95 7.13
N HIS A 108 10.72 -5.06 8.11
CA HIS A 108 9.47 -4.44 8.57
C HIS A 108 9.60 -2.92 8.64
N ASP A 109 10.58 -2.40 9.39
CA ASP A 109 10.90 -0.96 9.44
C ASP A 109 12.16 -0.69 8.60
N LEU A 110 12.01 -0.09 7.41
CA LEU A 110 13.10 0.12 6.46
C LEU A 110 14.25 1.02 6.97
N ARG A 111 14.03 1.82 8.04
CA ARG A 111 15.09 2.62 8.67
C ARG A 111 15.98 1.80 9.60
N ARG A 112 15.44 0.73 10.17
CA ARG A 112 16.16 -0.07 11.17
C ARG A 112 17.02 -1.12 10.47
N ARG A 113 18.20 -1.37 11.00
CA ARG A 113 19.01 -2.55 10.64
C ARG A 113 18.49 -3.76 11.42
N GLU A 114 17.41 -4.37 10.91
CA GLU A 114 16.82 -5.53 11.54
C GLU A 114 17.69 -6.78 11.29
N PRO A 115 17.97 -7.59 12.31
CA PRO A 115 18.76 -8.82 12.15
C PRO A 115 18.06 -9.89 11.30
N THR A 116 16.75 -9.72 11.08
CA THR A 116 15.92 -10.60 10.26
C THR A 116 16.13 -10.41 8.76
N ARG A 117 16.78 -9.31 8.34
CA ARG A 117 16.95 -8.99 6.93
C ARG A 117 17.94 -9.91 6.25
N GLN A 118 17.58 -10.30 5.02
CA GLN A 118 18.46 -10.99 4.08
C GLN A 118 18.50 -10.16 2.79
N LEU A 119 19.70 -9.87 2.29
CA LEU A 119 19.93 -9.01 1.13
C LEU A 119 20.49 -9.82 -0.03
N PHE A 120 19.91 -9.63 -1.21
CA PHE A 120 20.33 -10.29 -2.43
C PHE A 120 20.40 -9.29 -3.58
N THR A 121 21.36 -9.47 -4.47
CA THR A 121 21.36 -8.81 -5.79
C THR A 121 20.55 -9.64 -6.79
N ILE A 122 20.14 -9.01 -7.89
CA ILE A 122 19.42 -9.71 -8.95
C ILE A 122 20.41 -10.30 -9.94
N GLN A 123 20.32 -11.60 -10.15
CA GLN A 123 21.16 -12.35 -11.08
C GLN A 123 20.58 -12.42 -12.48
N ARG A 124 19.26 -12.60 -12.58
CA ARG A 124 18.50 -12.75 -13.83
C ARG A 124 17.13 -12.14 -13.71
N VAL A 125 16.59 -11.70 -14.86
CA VAL A 125 15.24 -11.17 -14.99
C VAL A 125 14.52 -12.01 -16.02
N PHE A 126 13.27 -12.39 -15.75
CA PHE A 126 12.37 -13.10 -16.64
C PHE A 126 11.11 -12.26 -16.83
N GLU A 127 10.88 -11.84 -18.05
CA GLU A 127 9.72 -11.07 -18.47
C GLU A 127 8.77 -11.93 -19.29
N ASN A 128 7.51 -11.52 -19.40
CA ASN A 128 6.48 -12.23 -20.16
C ASN A 128 5.74 -11.29 -21.12
N GLY A 129 6.48 -10.61 -21.99
CA GLY A 129 5.89 -9.72 -22.99
C GLY A 129 5.22 -8.49 -22.38
N PHE A 130 5.90 -7.81 -21.46
CA PHE A 130 5.43 -6.56 -20.87
C PHE A 130 5.22 -5.49 -21.95
N ASP A 131 4.04 -4.87 -21.96
CA ASP A 131 3.70 -3.71 -22.81
C ASP A 131 3.62 -2.45 -21.93
N PRO A 132 4.66 -1.59 -21.93
CA PRO A 132 4.69 -0.41 -21.06
C PRO A 132 3.67 0.66 -21.46
N GLN A 133 3.17 0.66 -22.70
CA GLN A 133 2.18 1.65 -23.15
C GLN A 133 0.78 1.31 -22.66
N ARG A 134 0.46 0.02 -22.55
CA ARG A 134 -0.84 -0.48 -22.13
C ARG A 134 -0.84 -1.06 -20.73
N LEU A 135 0.33 -1.18 -20.10
CA LEU A 135 0.56 -1.86 -18.81
C LEU A 135 0.00 -3.29 -18.82
N LEU A 136 0.17 -4.00 -19.97
CA LEU A 136 -0.22 -5.40 -20.09
C LEU A 136 0.95 -6.29 -19.70
N ASN A 137 0.62 -7.45 -19.12
CA ASN A 137 1.62 -8.41 -18.64
C ASN A 137 2.66 -7.78 -17.70
N ASP A 138 2.21 -6.90 -16.82
CA ASP A 138 3.06 -6.18 -15.87
C ASP A 138 3.50 -7.09 -14.73
N ILE A 139 4.29 -8.11 -15.10
CA ILE A 139 4.84 -9.13 -14.22
C ILE A 139 6.29 -9.42 -14.59
N VAL A 140 7.13 -9.59 -13.60
CA VAL A 140 8.53 -9.99 -13.74
C VAL A 140 8.91 -11.00 -12.65
N ILE A 141 9.73 -11.97 -12.99
CA ILE A 141 10.37 -12.85 -12.03
C ILE A 141 11.86 -12.51 -11.96
N LEU A 142 12.33 -12.24 -10.76
CA LEU A 142 13.70 -11.85 -10.45
C LEU A 142 14.40 -13.04 -9.79
N GLN A 143 15.45 -13.55 -10.41
CA GLN A 143 16.32 -14.57 -9.79
C GLN A 143 17.35 -13.88 -8.91
N LEU A 144 17.39 -14.27 -7.65
CA LEU A 144 18.37 -13.80 -6.68
C LEU A 144 19.74 -14.46 -6.93
N ASN A 145 20.82 -13.79 -6.51
CA ASN A 145 22.19 -14.32 -6.59
C ASN A 145 22.50 -15.42 -5.55
N GLY A 146 21.50 -15.84 -4.80
CA GLY A 146 21.58 -16.90 -3.78
C GLY A 146 20.18 -17.30 -3.35
N SER A 147 20.11 -18.26 -2.43
CA SER A 147 18.86 -18.74 -1.85
C SER A 147 18.64 -18.15 -0.48
N ALA A 148 17.45 -17.64 -0.22
CA ALA A 148 17.04 -17.14 1.08
C ALA A 148 16.98 -18.30 2.11
N THR A 149 17.39 -18.01 3.33
CA THR A 149 17.16 -18.89 4.47
C THR A 149 15.72 -18.76 4.92
N ILE A 150 14.95 -19.82 4.75
CA ILE A 150 13.55 -19.85 5.13
C ILE A 150 13.42 -20.02 6.65
N ASN A 151 12.69 -19.10 7.29
CA ASN A 151 12.49 -19.04 8.74
C ASN A 151 11.17 -18.37 9.09
N ALA A 152 10.95 -17.97 10.34
CA ALA A 152 9.72 -17.31 10.76
C ALA A 152 9.48 -15.95 10.07
N ASN A 153 10.56 -15.24 9.70
CA ASN A 153 10.51 -13.87 9.14
C ASN A 153 10.69 -13.82 7.61
N VAL A 154 11.08 -14.94 6.99
CA VAL A 154 11.27 -15.07 5.53
C VAL A 154 10.66 -16.38 5.07
N ARG A 155 9.56 -16.30 4.32
CA ARG A 155 8.81 -17.44 3.82
C ARG A 155 8.37 -17.24 2.39
N VAL A 156 8.24 -18.34 1.67
CA VAL A 156 7.68 -18.37 0.31
C VAL A 156 6.17 -18.18 0.38
N ALA A 157 5.64 -17.35 -0.50
CA ALA A 157 4.20 -17.13 -0.67
C ALA A 157 3.53 -18.30 -1.42
N ARG A 158 2.23 -18.45 -1.21
CA ARG A 158 1.41 -19.41 -1.95
C ARG A 158 0.81 -18.73 -3.18
N LEU A 159 0.91 -19.39 -4.32
CA LEU A 159 0.37 -18.91 -5.59
C LEU A 159 -0.92 -19.68 -5.95
N PRO A 160 -1.83 -19.05 -6.71
CA PRO A 160 -2.99 -19.74 -7.26
C PRO A 160 -2.58 -20.75 -8.35
N ALA A 161 -3.45 -21.71 -8.65
CA ALA A 161 -3.34 -22.52 -9.83
C ALA A 161 -3.61 -21.68 -11.12
N GLN A 162 -3.23 -22.22 -12.28
CA GLN A 162 -3.50 -21.56 -13.56
C GLN A 162 -5.01 -21.29 -13.72
N ASN A 163 -5.35 -20.02 -13.97
CA ASN A 163 -6.72 -19.52 -14.12
C ASN A 163 -7.60 -19.64 -12.87
N GLU A 164 -7.04 -19.95 -11.71
CA GLU A 164 -7.71 -19.88 -10.40
C GLU A 164 -7.75 -18.41 -9.93
N GLY A 165 -8.48 -17.58 -10.67
CA GLY A 165 -8.62 -16.15 -10.37
C GLY A 165 -9.58 -15.88 -9.21
N VAL A 166 -9.68 -14.60 -8.87
CA VAL A 166 -10.54 -14.12 -7.79
C VAL A 166 -11.71 -13.31 -8.36
N GLY A 167 -12.91 -13.52 -7.81
CA GLY A 167 -14.14 -12.86 -8.25
C GLY A 167 -14.45 -11.56 -7.52
N SER A 168 -15.40 -10.80 -8.07
CA SER A 168 -15.92 -9.57 -7.46
C SER A 168 -16.51 -9.83 -6.07
N GLY A 169 -16.29 -8.90 -5.14
CA GLY A 169 -16.76 -8.98 -3.76
C GLY A 169 -15.81 -9.69 -2.80
N VAL A 170 -14.79 -10.40 -3.31
CA VAL A 170 -13.79 -11.06 -2.46
C VAL A 170 -12.97 -10.02 -1.70
N GLN A 171 -12.78 -10.26 -0.40
CA GLN A 171 -11.94 -9.44 0.45
C GLN A 171 -10.49 -9.87 0.32
N CYS A 172 -9.62 -8.92 0.07
CA CYS A 172 -8.19 -9.11 -0.09
C CYS A 172 -7.42 -8.14 0.80
N LEU A 173 -6.11 -8.32 0.84
CA LEU A 173 -5.19 -7.47 1.55
C LEU A 173 -4.09 -7.01 0.58
N ALA A 174 -3.96 -5.71 0.38
CA ALA A 174 -2.81 -5.09 -0.27
C ALA A 174 -1.80 -4.66 0.79
N MET A 175 -0.50 -4.66 0.45
CA MET A 175 0.55 -4.28 1.39
C MET A 175 1.77 -3.71 0.69
N GLY A 176 2.45 -2.76 1.37
CA GLY A 176 3.63 -2.13 0.83
C GLY A 176 4.22 -1.02 1.70
N TRP A 177 5.29 -0.41 1.20
CA TRP A 177 5.96 0.78 1.77
C TRP A 177 5.79 2.01 0.87
N GLY A 178 4.75 2.02 0.04
CA GLY A 178 4.45 3.15 -0.85
C GLY A 178 3.99 4.39 -0.11
N GLN A 179 3.87 5.49 -0.83
CA GLN A 179 3.48 6.79 -0.27
C GLN A 179 2.11 6.73 0.41
N LEU A 180 1.94 7.55 1.43
CA LEU A 180 0.72 7.66 2.23
C LEU A 180 -0.34 8.54 1.57
N GLY A 181 -0.04 9.08 0.41
CA GLY A 181 -0.86 9.95 -0.42
C GLY A 181 -0.02 10.51 -1.56
N THR A 182 -0.67 11.05 -2.59
CA THR A 182 0.00 11.53 -3.84
C THR A 182 1.15 12.50 -3.58
N THR A 183 1.09 13.28 -2.50
CA THR A 183 2.09 14.28 -2.12
C THR A 183 2.71 14.03 -0.74
N GLN A 184 2.40 12.88 -0.11
CA GLN A 184 2.92 12.52 1.20
C GLN A 184 4.15 11.61 1.08
N PRO A 185 5.09 11.69 2.03
CA PRO A 185 6.27 10.82 2.00
C PRO A 185 5.88 9.35 2.26
N PRO A 186 6.72 8.39 1.81
CA PRO A 186 6.53 6.99 2.12
C PRO A 186 6.79 6.70 3.62
N PRO A 187 6.11 5.70 4.18
CA PRO A 187 6.36 5.23 5.54
C PRO A 187 7.65 4.42 5.59
N ASN A 188 8.18 4.24 6.80
CA ASN A 188 9.28 3.30 7.00
C ASN A 188 8.77 1.90 7.40
N ILE A 189 7.60 1.84 8.01
CA ILE A 189 6.96 0.62 8.50
C ILE A 189 6.04 0.06 7.42
N LEU A 190 6.11 -1.25 7.18
CA LEU A 190 5.23 -1.95 6.25
C LEU A 190 3.76 -1.68 6.58
N GLN A 191 2.99 -1.33 5.57
CA GLN A 191 1.57 -1.03 5.65
C GLN A 191 0.72 -2.14 5.05
N GLU A 192 -0.54 -2.25 5.51
CA GLU A 192 -1.54 -3.16 4.96
C GLU A 192 -2.90 -2.49 4.86
N LEU A 193 -3.69 -2.88 3.85
CA LEU A 193 -5.01 -2.34 3.57
C LEU A 193 -5.97 -3.44 3.14
N ASN A 194 -7.11 -3.56 3.84
CA ASN A 194 -8.22 -4.39 3.38
C ASN A 194 -8.90 -3.73 2.18
N VAL A 195 -9.01 -4.48 1.10
CA VAL A 195 -9.58 -4.04 -0.17
C VAL A 195 -10.60 -5.08 -0.68
N THR A 196 -11.51 -4.63 -1.52
CA THR A 196 -12.54 -5.51 -2.12
C THR A 196 -12.31 -5.61 -3.63
N VAL A 197 -12.32 -6.81 -4.17
CA VAL A 197 -12.23 -7.03 -5.62
C VAL A 197 -13.47 -6.49 -6.30
N VAL A 198 -13.27 -5.73 -7.38
CA VAL A 198 -14.33 -5.14 -8.19
C VAL A 198 -14.08 -5.37 -9.67
N THR A 199 -15.15 -5.41 -10.47
CA THR A 199 -15.07 -5.56 -11.93
C THR A 199 -15.47 -4.28 -12.67
N THR A 200 -16.17 -3.38 -11.99
CA THR A 200 -16.57 -2.08 -12.56
C THR A 200 -15.33 -1.21 -12.78
N LEU A 201 -15.19 -0.64 -13.98
CA LEU A 201 -14.05 0.19 -14.40
C LEU A 201 -12.69 -0.53 -14.37
N CYS A 202 -12.71 -1.87 -14.24
CA CYS A 202 -11.51 -2.71 -14.26
C CYS A 202 -11.19 -3.14 -15.70
N PRO A 203 -9.95 -2.98 -16.19
CA PRO A 203 -9.54 -3.59 -17.45
C PRO A 203 -9.62 -5.12 -17.36
N ARG A 204 -10.01 -5.78 -18.45
CA ARG A 204 -10.16 -7.26 -18.49
C ARG A 204 -8.87 -8.02 -18.22
N SER A 205 -7.73 -7.37 -18.42
CA SER A 205 -6.40 -7.92 -18.21
C SER A 205 -5.91 -7.79 -16.75
N ASN A 206 -6.73 -7.26 -15.84
CA ASN A 206 -6.31 -6.96 -14.47
C ASN A 206 -7.29 -7.54 -13.44
N VAL A 207 -6.80 -7.71 -12.22
CA VAL A 207 -7.60 -7.77 -11.00
C VAL A 207 -7.66 -6.37 -10.44
N CYS A 208 -8.84 -5.88 -10.09
CA CYS A 208 -8.98 -4.53 -9.56
C CYS A 208 -9.62 -4.54 -8.17
N THR A 209 -9.23 -3.56 -7.35
CA THR A 209 -9.77 -3.43 -6.00
C THR A 209 -10.19 -2.01 -5.67
N LEU A 210 -11.13 -1.90 -4.74
CA LEU A 210 -11.56 -0.64 -4.12
C LEU A 210 -11.77 -0.84 -2.62
N VAL A 211 -11.67 0.26 -1.88
CA VAL A 211 -12.17 0.32 -0.51
C VAL A 211 -13.53 1.04 -0.53
N PRO A 212 -14.65 0.32 -0.33
CA PRO A 212 -15.97 0.92 -0.43
C PRO A 212 -16.14 2.10 0.53
N ARG A 213 -16.66 3.22 0.02
CA ARG A 213 -16.99 4.44 0.79
C ARG A 213 -15.81 5.07 1.54
N ARG A 214 -14.57 4.80 1.14
CA ARG A 214 -13.37 5.40 1.71
C ARG A 214 -12.43 5.88 0.61
N GLN A 215 -11.73 6.96 0.88
CA GLN A 215 -10.57 7.36 0.11
C GLN A 215 -9.37 6.55 0.63
N ALA A 216 -9.09 5.43 -0.04
CA ALA A 216 -8.03 4.51 0.34
C ALA A 216 -7.60 3.68 -0.88
N GLY A 217 -6.34 3.26 -0.92
CA GLY A 217 -5.78 2.49 -2.02
C GLY A 217 -4.27 2.46 -2.00
N ILE A 218 -3.71 1.78 -2.99
CA ILE A 218 -2.26 1.74 -3.23
C ILE A 218 -1.73 3.09 -3.72
N CYS A 219 -0.42 3.29 -3.61
CA CYS A 219 0.25 4.51 -4.02
C CYS A 219 1.66 4.24 -4.57
N PHE A 220 2.36 5.28 -4.97
CA PHE A 220 3.73 5.19 -5.53
C PHE A 220 4.69 4.50 -4.55
N GLY A 221 5.36 3.46 -5.01
CA GLY A 221 6.24 2.62 -4.20
C GLY A 221 5.60 1.32 -3.70
N ASP A 222 4.26 1.16 -3.77
CA ASP A 222 3.59 -0.13 -3.54
C ASP A 222 3.72 -1.06 -4.75
N SER A 223 3.97 -0.50 -5.95
CA SER A 223 4.19 -1.23 -7.21
C SER A 223 5.00 -2.51 -7.03
N GLY A 224 4.54 -3.61 -7.61
CA GLY A 224 5.18 -4.93 -7.48
C GLY A 224 4.83 -5.67 -6.19
N GLY A 225 4.20 -5.01 -5.24
CA GLY A 225 3.72 -5.63 -3.99
C GLY A 225 2.56 -6.60 -4.22
N PRO A 226 2.28 -7.50 -3.27
CA PRO A 226 1.27 -8.52 -3.41
C PRO A 226 -0.13 -8.05 -3.04
N LEU A 227 -1.13 -8.58 -3.77
CA LEU A 227 -2.53 -8.64 -3.37
C LEU A 227 -2.83 -10.05 -2.87
N VAL A 228 -3.12 -10.18 -1.58
CA VAL A 228 -3.41 -11.46 -0.94
C VAL A 228 -4.93 -11.66 -0.80
N CYS A 229 -5.45 -12.72 -1.43
CA CYS A 229 -6.85 -13.11 -1.32
C CYS A 229 -6.92 -14.57 -0.90
N ASN A 230 -7.64 -14.88 0.19
CA ASN A 230 -7.78 -16.24 0.71
C ASN A 230 -6.42 -16.97 0.92
N GLY A 231 -5.38 -16.22 1.31
CA GLY A 231 -4.04 -16.76 1.54
C GLY A 231 -3.21 -17.04 0.28
N LEU A 232 -3.68 -16.68 -0.90
CA LEU A 232 -3.00 -16.78 -2.19
C LEU A 232 -2.64 -15.41 -2.73
N ILE A 233 -1.52 -15.30 -3.44
CA ILE A 233 -1.14 -14.07 -4.14
C ILE A 233 -1.91 -14.02 -5.46
N GLN A 234 -2.99 -13.25 -5.49
CA GLN A 234 -3.87 -13.12 -6.64
C GLN A 234 -3.50 -11.95 -7.56
N GLY A 235 -2.75 -10.98 -7.06
CA GLY A 235 -2.37 -9.80 -7.83
C GLY A 235 -0.97 -9.30 -7.50
N ILE A 236 -0.42 -8.55 -8.45
CA ILE A 236 0.81 -7.75 -8.32
C ILE A 236 0.41 -6.32 -8.56
N ASP A 237 0.72 -5.43 -7.62
CA ASP A 237 0.42 -4.01 -7.72
C ASP A 237 1.04 -3.42 -8.98
N SER A 238 0.19 -2.86 -9.86
CA SER A 238 0.58 -2.42 -11.19
C SER A 238 0.36 -0.93 -11.41
N PHE A 239 -0.87 -0.43 -11.33
CA PHE A 239 -1.14 0.98 -11.55
C PHE A 239 -2.42 1.49 -10.88
N ILE A 240 -2.46 2.82 -10.73
CA ILE A 240 -3.62 3.60 -10.30
C ILE A 240 -4.04 4.57 -11.41
N ARG A 241 -5.28 5.05 -11.35
CA ARG A 241 -5.78 6.14 -12.20
C ARG A 241 -6.10 7.37 -11.34
N GLY A 242 -5.48 8.49 -11.69
CA GLY A 242 -5.64 9.74 -10.93
C GLY A 242 -4.75 9.79 -9.69
N SER A 243 -5.25 10.34 -8.60
CA SER A 243 -4.53 10.44 -7.33
C SER A 243 -4.67 9.17 -6.49
N CYS A 244 -3.64 8.86 -5.70
CA CYS A 244 -3.63 7.72 -4.78
C CYS A 244 -4.84 7.77 -3.84
N GLY A 245 -5.53 6.64 -3.73
CA GLY A 245 -6.67 6.49 -2.83
C GLY A 245 -7.85 7.40 -3.13
N SER A 246 -8.00 7.89 -4.38
CA SER A 246 -9.11 8.79 -4.74
C SER A 246 -10.50 8.16 -4.56
N GLY A 247 -10.59 6.83 -4.63
CA GLY A 247 -11.85 6.09 -4.53
C GLY A 247 -12.75 6.20 -5.78
N PHE A 248 -12.34 6.97 -6.80
CA PHE A 248 -13.11 7.09 -8.05
C PHE A 248 -12.84 5.96 -9.04
N TYR A 249 -11.60 5.52 -9.10
CA TYR A 249 -11.15 4.43 -9.95
C TYR A 249 -10.58 3.32 -9.09
N PRO A 250 -10.80 2.05 -9.47
CA PRO A 250 -10.18 0.94 -8.76
C PRO A 250 -8.68 0.89 -9.04
N ASP A 251 -7.94 0.44 -8.03
CA ASP A 251 -6.52 0.10 -8.17
C ASP A 251 -6.37 -1.17 -8.99
N ALA A 252 -5.38 -1.22 -9.86
CA ALA A 252 -5.20 -2.30 -10.82
C ALA A 252 -3.96 -3.14 -10.50
N PHE A 253 -4.15 -4.47 -10.53
CA PHE A 253 -3.14 -5.47 -10.25
C PHE A 253 -2.98 -6.41 -11.45
N ALA A 254 -1.75 -6.84 -11.76
CA ALA A 254 -1.51 -7.90 -12.71
C ALA A 254 -2.05 -9.24 -12.15
N PRO A 255 -2.84 -10.02 -12.91
CA PRO A 255 -3.54 -11.20 -12.41
C PRO A 255 -2.62 -12.44 -12.35
N VAL A 256 -2.11 -12.77 -11.18
CA VAL A 256 -1.11 -13.84 -10.98
C VAL A 256 -1.61 -15.19 -11.50
N ALA A 257 -2.88 -15.53 -11.32
CA ALA A 257 -3.45 -16.79 -11.77
C ALA A 257 -3.32 -17.01 -13.28
N GLN A 258 -3.27 -15.95 -14.09
CA GLN A 258 -3.06 -16.07 -15.54
C GLN A 258 -1.64 -16.46 -15.92
N PHE A 259 -0.68 -16.22 -15.03
CA PHE A 259 0.75 -16.47 -15.24
C PHE A 259 1.29 -17.69 -14.48
N ALA A 260 0.45 -18.42 -13.73
CA ALA A 260 0.88 -19.47 -12.82
C ALA A 260 1.72 -20.55 -13.51
N ASN A 261 1.33 -21.02 -14.70
CA ASN A 261 2.10 -22.01 -15.47
C ASN A 261 3.47 -21.46 -15.90
N TRP A 262 3.52 -20.20 -16.36
CA TRP A 262 4.77 -19.56 -16.74
C TRP A 262 5.70 -19.39 -15.53
N ILE A 263 5.19 -18.92 -14.40
CA ILE A 263 5.95 -18.79 -13.15
C ILE A 263 6.53 -20.14 -12.74
N ASN A 264 5.70 -21.18 -12.69
CA ASN A 264 6.14 -22.54 -12.32
C ASN A 264 7.19 -23.10 -13.29
N SER A 265 7.09 -22.76 -14.59
CA SER A 265 8.09 -23.20 -15.58
C SER A 265 9.47 -22.59 -15.32
N ILE A 266 9.53 -21.35 -14.80
CA ILE A 266 10.80 -20.68 -14.43
C ILE A 266 11.40 -21.33 -13.20
N ILE A 267 10.61 -21.53 -12.15
CA ILE A 267 11.06 -22.09 -10.88
C ILE A 267 11.61 -23.50 -11.11
N ARG A 268 10.88 -24.39 -11.79
CA ARG A 268 11.28 -25.79 -12.06
C ARG A 268 12.54 -25.92 -12.91
N ARG A 269 12.69 -25.10 -13.96
CA ARG A 269 13.88 -25.16 -14.84
C ARG A 269 15.20 -24.85 -14.12
N GLN A 270 15.17 -24.23 -12.97
CA GLN A 270 16.35 -23.92 -12.19
C GLN A 270 16.66 -25.01 -11.16
N ASP A 271 15.63 -25.71 -10.66
CA ASP A 271 15.81 -26.86 -9.77
C ASP A 271 16.46 -28.05 -10.51
N ASP A 272 16.20 -28.19 -11.82
CA ASP A 272 16.74 -29.26 -12.67
C ASP A 272 18.19 -29.01 -13.13
N ARG A 273 18.83 -27.89 -12.81
CA ARG A 273 20.23 -27.66 -13.18
C ARG A 273 21.13 -28.40 -12.23
N PRO A 274 21.97 -29.35 -12.73
CA PRO A 274 22.95 -30.03 -11.88
C PRO A 274 23.86 -29.00 -11.21
N SER A 275 24.01 -29.10 -9.90
CA SER A 275 24.98 -28.32 -9.14
C SER A 275 26.37 -28.60 -9.75
N VAL A 276 26.91 -27.60 -10.44
CA VAL A 276 28.30 -27.65 -10.89
C VAL A 276 29.14 -27.48 -9.62
N HIS A 277 29.47 -28.61 -8.98
CA HIS A 277 30.57 -28.61 -8.01
C HIS A 277 31.85 -28.19 -8.74
N PRO A 278 32.62 -27.21 -8.23
CA PRO A 278 33.97 -26.97 -8.72
C PRO A 278 34.71 -28.29 -8.60
N ARG A 279 35.21 -28.83 -9.72
CA ARG A 279 36.14 -29.97 -9.68
C ARG A 279 37.36 -29.52 -8.90
N ASP A 280 37.58 -30.16 -7.80
CA ASP A 280 38.80 -30.03 -6.99
C ASP A 280 40.02 -30.24 -7.91
N PRO A 281 40.98 -29.31 -8.03
CA PRO A 281 42.14 -29.48 -8.89
C PRO A 281 43.20 -30.43 -8.32
N ALA A 282 42.91 -31.19 -7.26
CA ALA A 282 43.88 -31.99 -6.52
C ALA A 282 43.90 -33.48 -6.88
N SER A 283 43.62 -33.89 -8.14
CA SER A 283 43.88 -35.28 -8.58
C SER A 283 44.68 -35.35 -9.88
N ARG A 284 45.81 -34.67 -9.90
CA ARG A 284 46.91 -34.97 -10.83
C ARG A 284 48.22 -35.03 -10.05
N THR A 285 48.46 -36.15 -9.39
CA THR A 285 49.80 -36.62 -9.08
C THR A 285 49.71 -38.14 -8.94
N LEU A 286 50.06 -38.83 -9.97
CA LEU A 286 51.00 -39.96 -10.08
C LEU A 286 51.03 -40.39 -11.54
#